data_044ec99cd10a8104d7d020ef8c5a7975
#
_entry.id   044ec99cd10a8104d7d020ef8c5a7975
#
_cell.length_a   1.000
_cell.length_b   1.000
_cell.length_c   1.000
_cell.angle_alpha   90.00
_cell.angle_beta   90.00
_cell.angle_gamma   90.00
#
_symmetry.space_group_name_H-M   'P 1'
#
loop_
_entity.id
_entity.type
_entity.pdbx_description
1 polymer ?
#
loop_
_entity_poly.entity_id
_entity_poly.type
_entity_poly.pdbx_seq_one_letter_code
_entity_poly.pdbx_strand_id
1 'polypeptide(L)'
;AQRREVEALLVRVEGNTRFLAADRGRLLAQVARVYETMKPEEAAVILTGLDSGTSTDILRRMPERAAARVMAAFDPAAAARFSESMLRP
;
A
#
# COMPACT_ATOMS: atom_id res chain seq x y z
N ALA A 1 6.27 -17.48 -1.08
CA ALA A 1 6.99 -16.30 -0.61
C ALA A 1 6.05 -15.11 -0.50
N GLN A 2 6.36 -14.20 0.40
CA GLN A 2 5.52 -13.02 0.67
C GLN A 2 5.25 -12.17 -0.56
N ARG A 3 6.24 -12.05 -1.44
CA ARG A 3 6.11 -11.24 -2.64
C ARG A 3 5.01 -11.76 -3.57
N ARG A 4 4.96 -13.06 -3.78
CA ARG A 4 3.93 -13.66 -4.62
C ARG A 4 2.55 -13.50 -4.01
N GLU A 5 2.46 -13.64 -2.70
CA GLU A 5 1.20 -13.48 -1.98
C GLU A 5 0.68 -12.06 -2.12
N VAL A 6 1.56 -11.06 -1.96
CA VAL A 6 1.19 -9.65 -2.13
C VAL A 6 0.74 -9.37 -3.56
N GLU A 7 1.48 -9.85 -4.55
CA GLU A 7 1.12 -9.65 -5.95
C GLU A 7 -0.23 -10.26 -6.28
N ALA A 8 -0.50 -11.45 -5.77
CA ALA A 8 -1.79 -12.10 -6.00
C ALA A 8 -2.94 -11.30 -5.38
N LEU A 9 -2.75 -10.79 -4.16
CA LEU A 9 -3.76 -9.97 -3.51
C LEU A 9 -4.00 -8.67 -4.25
N LEU A 10 -2.92 -8.03 -4.74
CA LEU A 10 -3.04 -6.79 -5.49
C LEU A 10 -3.76 -6.97 -6.81
N VAL A 11 -3.50 -8.07 -7.52
CA VAL A 11 -4.21 -8.38 -8.76
C VAL A 11 -5.70 -8.51 -8.49
N ARG A 12 -6.08 -9.17 -7.39
CA ARG A 12 -7.49 -9.30 -7.03
C ARG A 12 -8.11 -7.94 -6.72
N VAL A 13 -7.41 -7.07 -6.01
CA VAL A 13 -7.92 -5.75 -5.64
C VAL A 13 -8.06 -4.85 -6.86
N GLU A 14 -7.03 -4.79 -7.71
CA GLU A 14 -6.99 -3.87 -8.84
C GLU A 14 -7.75 -4.36 -10.06
N GLY A 15 -7.76 -5.67 -10.28
CA GLY A 15 -8.33 -6.26 -11.47
C GLY A 15 -9.80 -6.65 -11.37
N ASN A 16 -10.38 -6.63 -10.17
CA ASN A 16 -11.76 -7.09 -9.96
C ASN A 16 -12.68 -5.93 -9.55
N THR A 17 -13.40 -5.40 -10.52
CA THR A 17 -14.33 -4.29 -10.30
C THR A 17 -15.60 -4.69 -9.57
N ARG A 18 -15.79 -5.98 -9.32
CA ARG A 18 -16.99 -6.49 -8.64
C ARG A 18 -16.86 -6.56 -7.12
N PHE A 19 -15.68 -6.29 -6.59
CA PHE A 19 -15.52 -6.30 -5.15
C PHE A 19 -16.38 -5.22 -4.50
N LEU A 20 -17.10 -5.61 -3.45
CA LEU A 20 -17.77 -4.66 -2.60
C LEU A 20 -16.73 -3.86 -1.81
N ALA A 21 -17.09 -2.66 -1.41
CA ALA A 21 -16.17 -1.79 -0.67
C ALA A 21 -15.60 -2.48 0.57
N ALA A 22 -16.42 -3.24 1.29
CA ALA A 22 -15.99 -3.98 2.48
C ALA A 22 -14.95 -5.04 2.16
N ASP A 23 -15.13 -5.77 1.02
CA ASP A 23 -14.18 -6.79 0.61
C ASP A 23 -12.86 -6.17 0.19
N ARG A 24 -12.92 -5.06 -0.54
CA ARG A 24 -11.73 -4.32 -0.93
C ARG A 24 -10.95 -3.85 0.31
N GLY A 25 -11.66 -3.32 1.30
CA GLY A 25 -11.04 -2.87 2.53
C GLY A 25 -10.32 -3.99 3.27
N ARG A 26 -10.92 -5.18 3.34
CA ARG A 26 -10.29 -6.35 3.97
C ARG A 26 -9.02 -6.76 3.23
N LEU A 27 -9.08 -6.79 1.91
CA LEU A 27 -7.91 -7.16 1.11
C LEU A 27 -6.78 -6.14 1.26
N LEU A 28 -7.12 -4.86 1.26
CA LEU A 28 -6.14 -3.81 1.49
C LEU A 28 -5.50 -3.93 2.87
N ALA A 29 -6.28 -4.26 3.89
CA ALA A 29 -5.77 -4.47 5.23
C ALA A 29 -4.81 -5.67 5.29
N GLN A 30 -5.12 -6.75 4.56
CA GLN A 30 -4.22 -7.90 4.46
C GLN A 30 -2.89 -7.52 3.80
N VAL A 31 -2.98 -6.78 2.71
CA VAL A 31 -1.79 -6.32 1.99
C VAL A 31 -0.93 -5.43 2.90
N ALA A 32 -1.58 -4.52 3.64
CA ALA A 32 -0.88 -3.65 4.56
C ALA A 32 -0.12 -4.43 5.63
N ARG A 33 -0.72 -5.51 6.14
CA ARG A 33 -0.04 -6.36 7.12
C ARG A 33 1.20 -7.04 6.54
N VAL A 34 1.12 -7.48 5.29
CA VAL A 34 2.27 -8.07 4.63
C VAL A 34 3.37 -7.03 4.44
N TYR A 35 2.99 -5.84 3.99
CA TYR A 35 3.97 -4.78 3.76
C TYR A 35 4.68 -4.35 5.05
N GLU A 36 4.00 -4.36 6.18
CA GLU A 36 4.65 -3.98 7.42
C GLU A 36 5.72 -4.99 7.89
N THR A 37 5.70 -6.20 7.35
CA THR A 37 6.73 -7.21 7.65
C THR A 37 7.87 -7.20 6.64
N MET A 38 7.74 -6.44 5.55
CA MET A 38 8.76 -6.33 4.53
C MET A 38 9.80 -5.28 4.92
N LYS A 39 10.95 -5.32 4.26
CA LYS A 39 11.90 -4.22 4.38
C LYS A 39 11.27 -2.96 3.80
N PRO A 40 11.35 -1.83 4.51
CA PRO A 40 10.72 -0.59 4.04
C PRO A 40 11.14 -0.20 2.62
N GLU A 41 12.39 -0.43 2.25
CA GLU A 41 12.91 -0.12 0.92
C GLU A 41 12.20 -0.93 -0.16
N GLU A 42 11.94 -2.20 0.11
CA GLU A 42 11.25 -3.06 -0.83
C GLU A 42 9.77 -2.67 -0.96
N ALA A 43 9.13 -2.39 0.17
CA ALA A 43 7.74 -1.94 0.17
C ALA A 43 7.61 -0.62 -0.60
N ALA A 44 8.54 0.31 -0.39
CA ALA A 44 8.52 1.60 -1.07
C ALA A 44 8.60 1.45 -2.59
N VAL A 45 9.44 0.56 -3.08
CA VAL A 45 9.57 0.31 -4.53
C VAL A 45 8.25 -0.18 -5.10
N ILE A 46 7.63 -1.14 -4.44
CA ILE A 46 6.36 -1.70 -4.91
C ILE A 46 5.27 -0.64 -4.89
N LEU A 47 5.14 0.08 -3.79
CA LEU A 47 4.09 1.10 -3.63
C LEU A 47 4.24 2.23 -4.64
N THR A 48 5.47 2.58 -5.02
CA THR A 48 5.70 3.59 -6.03
C THR A 48 5.19 3.14 -7.40
N GLY A 49 5.24 1.84 -7.67
CA GLY A 49 4.80 1.29 -8.95
C GLY A 49 3.30 1.03 -9.05
N LEU A 50 2.57 1.12 -7.95
CA LEU A 50 1.12 0.89 -7.95
C LEU A 50 0.37 2.18 -8.25
N ASP A 51 -0.93 2.04 -8.53
CA ASP A 51 -1.83 3.19 -8.60
C ASP A 51 -1.77 3.98 -7.29
N SER A 52 -1.69 5.30 -7.40
CA SER A 52 -1.54 6.18 -6.23
C SER A 52 -2.65 6.00 -5.20
N GLY A 53 -3.87 5.82 -5.65
CA GLY A 53 -5.01 5.61 -4.75
C GLY A 53 -4.86 4.32 -3.96
N THR A 54 -4.44 3.25 -4.64
CA THR A 54 -4.23 1.96 -3.99
C THR A 54 -3.10 2.04 -2.98
N SER A 55 -1.98 2.65 -3.35
CA SER A 55 -0.85 2.81 -2.44
C SER A 55 -1.21 3.64 -1.21
N THR A 56 -1.97 4.72 -1.41
CA THR A 56 -2.44 5.56 -0.31
C THR A 56 -3.34 4.77 0.63
N ASP A 57 -4.25 3.97 0.07
CA ASP A 57 -5.15 3.14 0.87
C ASP A 57 -4.39 2.11 1.70
N ILE A 58 -3.34 1.54 1.14
CA ILE A 58 -2.48 0.60 1.86
C ILE A 58 -1.75 1.30 3.00
N LEU A 59 -1.15 2.45 2.72
CA LEU A 59 -0.42 3.22 3.73
C LEU A 59 -1.32 3.64 4.90
N ARG A 60 -2.54 4.02 4.61
CA ARG A 60 -3.50 4.42 5.64
C ARG A 60 -3.86 3.28 6.59
N ARG A 61 -3.72 2.04 6.13
CA ARG A 61 -4.05 0.86 6.93
C ARG A 61 -2.86 0.29 7.68
N MET A 62 -1.68 0.86 7.48
CA MET A 62 -0.48 0.44 8.19
C MET A 62 -0.38 1.14 9.54
N PRO A 63 0.19 0.48 10.57
CA PRO A 63 0.52 1.19 11.81
C PRO A 63 1.43 2.38 11.52
N GLU A 64 1.29 3.43 12.28
CA GLU A 64 2.06 4.67 12.06
C GLU A 64 3.56 4.43 11.94
N ARG A 65 4.12 3.59 12.79
CA ARG A 65 5.55 3.28 12.76
C ARG A 65 5.98 2.65 11.46
N ALA A 66 5.20 1.68 11.00
CA ALA A 66 5.51 0.98 9.76
C ALA A 66 5.37 1.93 8.57
N ALA A 67 4.29 2.70 8.55
CA ALA A 67 4.07 3.68 7.50
C ALA A 67 5.19 4.72 7.46
N ALA A 68 5.65 5.18 8.63
CA ALA A 68 6.73 6.15 8.71
C ALA A 68 8.03 5.60 8.12
N ARG A 69 8.34 4.33 8.41
CA ARG A 69 9.54 3.70 7.85
C ARG A 69 9.49 3.60 6.33
N VAL A 70 8.32 3.24 5.81
CA VAL A 70 8.12 3.13 4.36
C VAL A 70 8.18 4.52 3.73
N MET A 71 7.54 5.50 4.34
CA MET A 71 7.57 6.89 3.85
C MET A 71 8.99 7.43 3.78
N ALA A 72 9.82 7.10 4.77
CA ALA A 72 11.23 7.52 4.80
C ALA A 72 12.05 6.87 3.69
N ALA A 73 11.60 5.74 3.16
CA ALA A 73 12.29 5.01 2.09
C ALA A 73 11.87 5.46 0.69
N PHE A 74 10.80 6.24 0.54
CA PHE A 74 10.44 6.81 -0.75
C PHE A 74 11.41 7.92 -1.13
N ASP A 75 11.54 8.19 -2.43
CA ASP A 75 12.21 9.42 -2.83
C ASP A 75 11.34 10.63 -2.42
N PRO A 76 11.92 11.82 -2.33
CA PRO A 76 11.17 12.99 -1.83
C PRO A 76 9.92 13.32 -2.63
N ALA A 77 9.94 13.14 -3.95
CA ALA A 77 8.78 13.44 -4.78
C ALA A 77 7.63 12.46 -4.50
N ALA A 78 7.95 11.17 -4.38
CA ALA A 78 6.94 10.15 -4.05
C ALA A 78 6.39 10.36 -2.64
N ALA A 79 7.26 10.65 -1.69
CA ALA A 79 6.85 10.92 -0.31
C ALA A 79 5.89 12.10 -0.25
N ALA A 80 6.17 13.17 -0.96
CA ALA A 80 5.31 14.34 -1.01
C ALA A 80 3.95 14.01 -1.63
N ARG A 81 3.97 13.26 -2.73
CA ARG A 81 2.74 12.88 -3.45
C ARG A 81 1.83 12.04 -2.57
N PHE A 82 2.37 11.03 -1.89
CA PHE A 82 1.59 10.18 -1.03
C PHE A 82 1.10 10.92 0.21
N SER A 83 1.93 11.81 0.75
CA SER A 83 1.53 12.64 1.90
C SER A 83 0.32 13.52 1.54
N GLU A 84 0.36 14.15 0.37
CA GLU A 84 -0.78 14.96 -0.08
C GLU A 84 -2.04 14.11 -0.27
N SER A 85 -1.87 12.92 -0.86
CA SER A 85 -3.00 12.01 -1.04
C SER A 85 -3.62 11.58 0.30
N MET A 86 -2.79 11.39 1.31
CA MET A 86 -3.28 10.99 2.64
C MET A 86 -4.03 12.10 3.35
N LEU A 87 -3.80 13.35 2.98
CA LEU A 87 -4.52 14.50 3.55
C LEU A 87 -5.92 14.67 2.95
N ARG A 88 -6.20 14.06 1.83
CA ARG A 88 -7.52 14.14 1.19
C ARG A 88 -8.48 13.15 1.83
N PRO A 89 -9.75 13.55 2.01
CA PRO A 89 -10.78 12.67 2.57
C PRO A 89 -11.11 11.51 1.63
#